data_f07ba1732974060c727c66c415a5bc71
#
_entry.id   f07ba1732974060c727c66c415a5bc71
#
_cell.length_a   1.000
_cell.length_b   1.000
_cell.length_c   1.000
_cell.angle_alpha   90.00
_cell.angle_beta   90.00
_cell.angle_gamma   90.00
#
_symmetry.space_group_name_H-M   'P 1'
#
loop_
_entity.id
_entity.type
_entity.pdbx_description
1 polymer ?
#
loop_
_entity_poly.entity_id
_entity_poly.type
_entity_poly.pdbx_seq_one_letter_code
_entity_poly.pdbx_strand_id
1 'polypeptide(L)'
;ETRAKQFLKVLKDTKGQPESMIQRVYRQIRETSPESNILVATGKSQIDSIKSQVGNKVDVVLEPERRDTFPAIILSCSYLAYEKGLNEDEAVIVMPVDPYADTGYFESLKKMEELINKGTANIVLMGIKPTYPSAKYGYIIPNQDGSVERFQEKPSEEYAQKLIQEGAMWNGGVFAFKLNYILNIAKKYADFSSFEEIKAKYSDLPKISFDYEVVEKE
;
A
#
# COMPACT_ATOMS: atom_id res chain seq x y z
N GLU A 1 -3.81 -11.84 24.87
CA GLU A 1 -3.94 -11.29 23.51
C GLU A 1 -2.62 -11.44 22.79
N THR A 2 -2.62 -12.13 21.64
CA THR A 2 -1.43 -12.24 20.79
C THR A 2 -1.21 -10.92 20.08
N ARG A 3 -0.13 -10.21 20.44
CA ARG A 3 0.24 -8.95 19.81
C ARG A 3 0.61 -9.20 18.34
N ALA A 4 0.05 -8.43 17.40
CA ALA A 4 0.35 -8.59 15.97
C ALA A 4 1.85 -8.31 15.70
N LYS A 5 2.42 -9.04 14.72
CA LYS A 5 3.88 -9.09 14.45
C LYS A 5 4.51 -7.71 14.23
N GLN A 6 3.80 -6.79 13.58
CA GLN A 6 4.29 -5.44 13.28
C GLN A 6 4.53 -4.56 14.51
N PHE A 7 4.03 -4.95 15.68
CA PHE A 7 4.21 -4.23 16.95
C PHE A 7 5.24 -4.88 17.89
N LEU A 8 5.83 -5.99 17.48
CA LEU A 8 6.89 -6.64 18.26
C LEU A 8 8.21 -5.87 18.09
N LYS A 9 8.82 -5.46 19.19
CA LYS A 9 10.11 -4.75 19.19
C LYS A 9 11.28 -5.74 19.08
N VAL A 10 11.37 -6.42 17.95
CA VAL A 10 12.38 -7.45 17.65
C VAL A 10 13.51 -6.94 16.75
N LEU A 11 13.40 -5.72 16.26
CA LEU A 11 14.40 -5.05 15.44
C LEU A 11 15.21 -4.08 16.30
N LYS A 12 16.28 -3.53 15.71
CA LYS A 12 17.08 -2.46 16.30
C LYS A 12 17.07 -1.24 15.41
N ASP A 13 16.94 -0.07 16.00
CA ASP A 13 17.12 1.20 15.32
C ASP A 13 18.60 1.50 15.04
N THR A 14 18.89 2.65 14.44
CA THR A 14 20.27 3.10 14.12
C THR A 14 21.15 3.32 15.34
N LYS A 15 20.54 3.42 16.55
CA LYS A 15 21.24 3.56 17.84
C LYS A 15 21.28 2.25 18.64
N GLY A 16 20.83 1.14 18.05
CA GLY A 16 20.78 -0.17 18.69
C GLY A 16 19.61 -0.37 19.67
N GLN A 17 18.65 0.58 19.74
CA GLN A 17 17.48 0.46 20.61
C GLN A 17 16.41 -0.43 19.98
N PRO A 18 15.66 -1.20 20.79
CA PRO A 18 14.59 -2.06 20.28
C PRO A 18 13.50 -1.25 19.57
N GLU A 19 13.23 -1.55 18.30
CA GLU A 19 12.12 -0.98 17.53
C GLU A 19 11.24 -2.07 16.92
N SER A 20 9.99 -1.72 16.66
CA SER A 20 9.02 -2.54 15.93
C SER A 20 9.02 -2.19 14.45
N MET A 21 8.36 -3.03 13.62
CA MET A 21 8.25 -2.78 12.18
C MET A 21 7.57 -1.43 11.90
N ILE A 22 6.46 -1.12 12.59
CA ILE A 22 5.77 0.15 12.38
C ILE A 22 6.65 1.36 12.77
N GLN A 23 7.43 1.25 13.84
CA GLN A 23 8.38 2.30 14.24
C GLN A 23 9.48 2.47 13.21
N ARG A 24 10.04 1.36 12.70
CA ARG A 24 11.06 1.38 11.66
C ARG A 24 10.56 2.01 10.37
N VAL A 25 9.42 1.55 9.85
CA VAL A 25 8.83 2.08 8.62
C VAL A 25 8.52 3.58 8.78
N TYR A 26 7.90 3.97 9.89
CA TYR A 26 7.65 5.37 10.20
C TYR A 26 8.94 6.21 10.17
N ARG A 27 10.01 5.76 10.83
CA ARG A 27 11.30 6.44 10.86
C ARG A 27 11.89 6.57 9.46
N GLN A 28 11.91 5.49 8.68
CA GLN A 28 12.48 5.47 7.33
C GLN A 28 11.69 6.39 6.36
N ILE A 29 10.36 6.46 6.47
CA ILE A 29 9.57 7.44 5.71
C ILE A 29 9.97 8.86 6.10
N ARG A 30 10.11 9.16 7.39
CA ARG A 30 10.50 10.50 7.86
C ARG A 30 11.91 10.90 7.46
N GLU A 31 12.83 9.94 7.38
CA GLU A 31 14.22 10.18 6.93
C GLU A 31 14.28 10.50 5.43
N THR A 32 13.43 9.86 4.62
CA THR A 32 13.42 10.05 3.15
C THR A 32 12.43 11.11 2.68
N SER A 33 11.30 11.26 3.35
CA SER A 33 10.20 12.16 2.99
C SER A 33 9.61 12.81 4.24
N PRO A 34 10.31 13.78 4.87
CA PRO A 34 9.94 14.35 6.17
C PRO A 34 8.58 15.05 6.17
N GLU A 35 8.17 15.62 5.04
CA GLU A 35 6.93 16.39 4.90
C GLU A 35 5.71 15.52 4.51
N SER A 36 5.89 14.22 4.26
CA SER A 36 4.79 13.34 3.87
C SER A 36 3.76 13.19 4.98
N ASN A 37 2.49 13.26 4.65
CA ASN A 37 1.42 12.86 5.53
C ASN A 37 1.33 11.33 5.59
N ILE A 38 1.18 10.77 6.78
CA ILE A 38 1.11 9.32 6.97
C ILE A 38 -0.24 8.96 7.57
N LEU A 39 -0.96 8.09 6.88
CA LEU A 39 -2.22 7.50 7.32
C LEU A 39 -2.03 6.00 7.53
N VAL A 40 -2.55 5.46 8.63
CA VAL A 40 -2.55 4.04 8.94
C VAL A 40 -3.97 3.51 8.92
N ALA A 41 -4.30 2.63 7.98
CA ALA A 41 -5.55 1.87 8.00
C ALA A 41 -5.42 0.67 8.92
N THR A 42 -6.37 0.48 9.82
CA THR A 42 -6.28 -0.59 10.83
C THR A 42 -7.63 -0.96 11.43
N GLY A 43 -7.69 -2.16 12.03
CA GLY A 43 -8.81 -2.57 12.84
C GLY A 43 -8.73 -2.01 14.29
N LYS A 44 -9.88 -1.90 14.96
CA LYS A 44 -10.03 -1.32 16.31
C LYS A 44 -9.05 -1.88 17.35
N SER A 45 -8.74 -3.17 17.29
CA SER A 45 -7.85 -3.85 18.27
C SER A 45 -6.39 -3.39 18.22
N GLN A 46 -5.96 -2.64 17.20
CA GLN A 46 -4.57 -2.24 17.01
C GLN A 46 -4.31 -0.76 17.36
N ILE A 47 -5.34 0.04 17.60
CA ILE A 47 -5.24 1.48 17.85
C ILE A 47 -4.27 1.81 18.97
N ASP A 48 -4.42 1.15 20.11
CA ASP A 48 -3.59 1.42 21.29
C ASP A 48 -2.12 1.10 21.04
N SER A 49 -1.86 0.04 20.25
CA SER A 49 -0.50 -0.30 19.84
C SER A 49 0.11 0.76 18.92
N ILE A 50 -0.65 1.27 17.95
CA ILE A 50 -0.21 2.36 17.07
C ILE A 50 0.07 3.62 17.89
N LYS A 51 -0.89 4.08 18.72
CA LYS A 51 -0.73 5.26 19.56
C LYS A 51 0.46 5.16 20.51
N SER A 52 0.68 4.00 21.10
CA SER A 52 1.82 3.78 22.02
C SER A 52 3.19 3.78 21.34
N GLN A 53 3.25 3.44 20.03
CA GLN A 53 4.52 3.28 19.33
C GLN A 53 4.89 4.43 18.41
N VAL A 54 3.94 5.06 17.74
CA VAL A 54 4.17 6.20 16.85
C VAL A 54 3.46 7.48 17.30
N GLY A 55 2.66 7.39 18.37
CA GLY A 55 1.96 8.55 18.96
C GLY A 55 0.90 9.12 18.01
N ASN A 56 0.69 10.44 18.12
CA ASN A 56 -0.23 11.20 17.26
C ASN A 56 0.46 11.75 16.00
N LYS A 57 1.55 11.12 15.56
CA LYS A 57 2.34 11.56 14.40
C LYS A 57 1.82 10.99 13.08
N VAL A 58 0.79 10.16 13.15
CA VAL A 58 0.12 9.55 12.01
C VAL A 58 -1.38 9.71 12.18
N ASP A 59 -2.09 9.88 11.07
CA ASP A 59 -3.54 9.74 11.05
C ASP A 59 -3.91 8.25 11.10
N VAL A 60 -5.08 7.94 11.63
CA VAL A 60 -5.55 6.55 11.73
C VAL A 60 -6.97 6.46 11.18
N VAL A 61 -7.17 5.60 10.22
CA VAL A 61 -8.48 5.23 9.70
C VAL A 61 -8.86 3.83 10.21
N LEU A 62 -10.08 3.71 10.73
CA LEU A 62 -10.59 2.46 11.29
C LEU A 62 -11.45 1.73 10.28
N GLU A 63 -10.99 0.53 9.90
CA GLU A 63 -11.82 -0.40 9.15
C GLU A 63 -12.96 -0.90 10.06
N PRO A 64 -14.24 -0.80 9.60
CA PRO A 64 -15.37 -1.34 10.35
C PRO A 64 -15.27 -2.86 10.56
N GLU A 65 -14.74 -3.57 9.54
CA GLU A 65 -14.49 -5.01 9.55
C GLU A 65 -13.33 -5.38 8.61
N ARG A 66 -12.82 -6.60 8.70
CA ARG A 66 -11.76 -7.09 7.79
C ARG A 66 -12.33 -7.50 6.44
N ARG A 67 -11.97 -6.79 5.37
CA ARG A 67 -12.42 -7.06 4.00
C ARG A 67 -11.30 -7.06 2.95
N ASP A 68 -10.05 -7.32 3.37
CA ASP A 68 -8.88 -7.28 2.49
C ASP A 68 -8.47 -5.86 2.07
N THR A 69 -7.48 -5.72 1.17
CA THR A 69 -6.81 -4.45 0.90
C THR A 69 -7.62 -3.50 0.02
N PHE A 70 -8.45 -3.99 -0.89
CA PHE A 70 -9.25 -3.11 -1.76
C PHE A 70 -10.20 -2.19 -0.98
N PRO A 71 -11.08 -2.69 -0.10
CA PRO A 71 -11.94 -1.82 0.71
C PRO A 71 -11.16 -0.90 1.65
N ALA A 72 -10.06 -1.39 2.24
CA ALA A 72 -9.22 -0.60 3.12
C ALA A 72 -8.59 0.61 2.40
N ILE A 73 -8.15 0.44 1.16
CA ILE A 73 -7.61 1.52 0.32
C ILE A 73 -8.71 2.51 -0.05
N ILE A 74 -9.90 2.05 -0.46
CA ILE A 74 -11.05 2.93 -0.74
C ILE A 74 -11.39 3.77 0.48
N LEU A 75 -11.53 3.15 1.65
CA LEU A 75 -11.86 3.85 2.89
C LEU A 75 -10.80 4.89 3.25
N SER A 76 -9.52 4.55 3.08
CA SER A 76 -8.39 5.45 3.35
C SER A 76 -8.39 6.65 2.39
N CYS A 77 -8.58 6.42 1.09
CA CYS A 77 -8.65 7.49 0.10
C CYS A 77 -9.88 8.40 0.33
N SER A 78 -11.01 7.83 0.71
CA SER A 78 -12.21 8.61 1.06
C SER A 78 -11.96 9.47 2.31
N TYR A 79 -11.25 8.96 3.32
CA TYR A 79 -10.86 9.74 4.49
C TYR A 79 -9.94 10.90 4.11
N LEU A 80 -8.94 10.67 3.26
CA LEU A 80 -8.04 11.72 2.78
C LEU A 80 -8.79 12.82 2.03
N ALA A 81 -9.73 12.46 1.17
CA ALA A 81 -10.51 13.42 0.39
C ALA A 81 -11.49 14.21 1.26
N TYR A 82 -12.34 13.52 2.02
CA TYR A 82 -13.50 14.15 2.67
C TYR A 82 -13.22 14.66 4.08
N GLU A 83 -12.36 13.99 4.86
CA GLU A 83 -12.03 14.43 6.22
C GLU A 83 -10.77 15.30 6.27
N LYS A 84 -9.78 15.02 5.41
CA LYS A 84 -8.55 15.81 5.36
C LYS A 84 -8.57 16.91 4.31
N GLY A 85 -9.52 16.89 3.39
CA GLY A 85 -9.64 17.87 2.32
C GLY A 85 -8.46 17.85 1.35
N LEU A 86 -7.83 16.66 1.17
CA LEU A 86 -6.74 16.51 0.23
C LEU A 86 -7.24 16.78 -1.20
N ASN A 87 -6.43 17.47 -2.00
CA ASN A 87 -6.76 17.68 -3.40
C ASN A 87 -6.82 16.32 -4.12
N GLU A 88 -7.84 16.11 -4.93
CA GLU A 88 -8.04 14.86 -5.66
C GLU A 88 -6.90 14.55 -6.67
N ASP A 89 -6.12 15.56 -7.06
CA ASP A 89 -4.92 15.39 -7.91
C ASP A 89 -3.64 15.02 -7.13
N GLU A 90 -3.69 14.97 -5.81
CA GLU A 90 -2.56 14.54 -4.98
C GLU A 90 -2.20 13.09 -5.22
N ALA A 91 -0.89 12.81 -5.21
CA ALA A 91 -0.37 11.46 -5.27
C ALA A 91 -0.53 10.76 -3.91
N VAL A 92 -1.09 9.57 -3.93
CA VAL A 92 -1.21 8.69 -2.76
C VAL A 92 -0.36 7.45 -3.00
N ILE A 93 0.45 7.10 -1.99
CA ILE A 93 1.25 5.87 -1.99
C ILE A 93 0.73 4.93 -0.92
N VAL A 94 0.35 3.75 -1.32
CA VAL A 94 -0.05 2.65 -0.43
C VAL A 94 1.10 1.67 -0.31
N MET A 95 1.44 1.28 0.92
CA MET A 95 2.50 0.32 1.18
C MET A 95 2.18 -0.55 2.41
N PRO A 96 2.69 -1.78 2.47
CA PRO A 96 2.57 -2.61 3.66
C PRO A 96 3.40 -2.04 4.82
N VAL A 97 3.00 -2.35 6.06
CA VAL A 97 3.67 -1.87 7.28
C VAL A 97 4.82 -2.77 7.72
N ASP A 98 5.02 -3.90 7.07
CA ASP A 98 5.96 -4.94 7.49
C ASP A 98 7.12 -5.28 6.53
N PRO A 99 7.50 -4.42 5.56
CA PRO A 99 8.71 -4.68 4.79
C PRO A 99 9.96 -4.46 5.65
N TYR A 100 10.89 -5.38 5.58
CA TYR A 100 12.25 -5.17 6.07
C TYR A 100 13.12 -4.73 4.89
N ALA A 101 13.19 -3.43 4.67
CA ALA A 101 13.81 -2.83 3.50
C ALA A 101 14.88 -1.81 3.89
N ASP A 102 15.78 -1.53 2.95
CA ASP A 102 16.81 -0.50 3.06
C ASP A 102 16.29 0.88 2.58
N THR A 103 17.19 1.86 2.56
CA THR A 103 16.87 3.24 2.14
C THR A 103 16.43 3.31 0.68
N GLY A 104 17.01 2.48 -0.21
CA GLY A 104 16.66 2.47 -1.63
C GLY A 104 15.20 2.13 -1.91
N TYR A 105 14.59 1.29 -1.07
CA TYR A 105 13.15 1.03 -1.13
C TYR A 105 12.33 2.31 -0.90
N PHE A 106 12.67 3.09 0.12
CA PHE A 106 11.96 4.34 0.44
C PHE A 106 12.27 5.46 -0.55
N GLU A 107 13.47 5.50 -1.13
CA GLU A 107 13.79 6.40 -2.24
C GLU A 107 12.97 6.09 -3.50
N SER A 108 12.63 4.81 -3.72
CA SER A 108 11.77 4.40 -4.83
C SER A 108 10.35 4.94 -4.71
N LEU A 109 9.84 5.18 -3.49
CA LEU A 109 8.53 5.82 -3.30
C LEU A 109 8.48 7.21 -3.92
N LYS A 110 9.56 8.00 -3.82
CA LYS A 110 9.64 9.33 -4.46
C LYS A 110 9.58 9.24 -5.97
N LYS A 111 10.25 8.25 -6.56
CA LYS A 111 10.20 8.03 -8.01
C LYS A 111 8.79 7.63 -8.47
N MET A 112 8.07 6.84 -7.66
CA MET A 112 6.68 6.49 -7.95
C MET A 112 5.78 7.74 -7.91
N GLU A 113 5.95 8.60 -6.90
CA GLU A 113 5.26 9.89 -6.80
C GLU A 113 5.53 10.78 -8.03
N GLU A 114 6.79 10.91 -8.44
CA GLU A 114 7.17 11.69 -9.63
C GLU A 114 6.50 11.18 -10.90
N LEU A 115 6.41 9.86 -11.10
CA LEU A 115 5.75 9.25 -12.26
C LEU A 115 4.24 9.55 -12.27
N ILE A 116 3.58 9.45 -11.12
CA ILE A 116 2.16 9.78 -10.98
C ILE A 116 1.92 11.27 -11.21
N ASN A 117 2.77 12.14 -10.67
CA ASN A 117 2.65 13.60 -10.85
C ASN A 117 2.90 14.04 -12.28
N LYS A 118 3.73 13.33 -13.05
CA LYS A 118 3.93 13.54 -14.49
C LYS A 118 2.74 13.07 -15.34
N GLY A 119 1.80 12.32 -14.77
CA GLY A 119 0.64 11.78 -15.49
C GLY A 119 1.00 10.69 -16.50
N THR A 120 2.10 9.98 -16.31
CA THR A 120 2.56 8.92 -17.23
C THR A 120 1.74 7.63 -17.10
N ALA A 121 1.09 7.43 -15.98
CA ALA A 121 0.25 6.26 -15.70
C ALA A 121 -0.83 6.58 -14.67
N ASN A 122 -1.93 5.82 -14.65
CA ASN A 122 -2.96 5.88 -13.63
C ASN A 122 -2.50 5.25 -12.32
N ILE A 123 -1.70 4.19 -12.42
CA ILE A 123 -1.13 3.46 -11.29
C ILE A 123 0.33 3.11 -11.58
N VAL A 124 1.18 3.22 -10.57
CA VAL A 124 2.59 2.81 -10.60
C VAL A 124 2.81 1.73 -9.55
N LEU A 125 3.47 0.65 -9.93
CA LEU A 125 3.77 -0.51 -9.09
C LEU A 125 5.24 -0.54 -8.72
N MET A 126 5.57 -1.01 -7.51
CA MET A 126 6.95 -1.30 -7.12
C MET A 126 7.30 -2.75 -7.45
N GLY A 127 8.15 -2.95 -8.45
CA GLY A 127 8.73 -4.25 -8.76
C GLY A 127 9.98 -4.54 -7.94
N ILE A 128 10.04 -5.73 -7.35
CA ILE A 128 11.20 -6.22 -6.59
C ILE A 128 11.86 -7.36 -7.36
N LYS A 129 13.19 -7.31 -7.51
CA LYS A 129 13.93 -8.36 -8.22
C LYS A 129 13.78 -9.72 -7.50
N PRO A 130 13.24 -10.75 -8.15
CA PRO A 130 13.10 -12.05 -7.54
C PRO A 130 14.44 -12.71 -7.27
N THR A 131 14.53 -13.42 -6.14
CA THR A 131 15.71 -14.22 -5.77
C THR A 131 15.45 -15.72 -5.88
N TYR A 132 14.19 -16.13 -5.98
CA TYR A 132 13.75 -17.51 -6.18
C TYR A 132 12.33 -17.54 -6.76
N PRO A 133 11.89 -18.64 -7.39
CA PRO A 133 10.49 -18.77 -7.80
C PRO A 133 9.60 -18.98 -6.59
N SER A 134 8.46 -18.26 -6.53
CA SER A 134 7.51 -18.34 -5.42
C SER A 134 6.07 -18.29 -5.91
N ALA A 135 5.26 -19.23 -5.47
CA ALA A 135 3.81 -19.21 -5.69
C ALA A 135 3.06 -18.27 -4.72
N LYS A 136 3.77 -17.50 -3.87
CA LYS A 136 3.16 -16.64 -2.84
C LYS A 136 3.04 -15.18 -3.25
N TYR A 137 3.71 -14.75 -4.31
CA TYR A 137 3.78 -13.37 -4.78
C TYR A 137 3.11 -13.21 -6.13
N GLY A 138 2.63 -12.01 -6.40
CA GLY A 138 2.30 -11.55 -7.74
C GLY A 138 3.57 -11.21 -8.52
N TYR A 139 3.52 -11.32 -9.83
CA TYR A 139 4.60 -11.02 -10.75
C TYR A 139 4.19 -9.93 -11.73
N ILE A 140 5.04 -8.93 -11.86
CA ILE A 140 4.94 -7.82 -12.80
C ILE A 140 5.87 -8.15 -13.97
N ILE A 141 5.33 -8.27 -15.17
CA ILE A 141 6.10 -8.47 -16.39
C ILE A 141 6.21 -7.11 -17.09
N PRO A 142 7.39 -6.47 -17.08
CA PRO A 142 7.56 -5.14 -17.68
C PRO A 142 7.88 -5.22 -19.16
N ASN A 143 7.43 -4.23 -19.93
CA ASN A 143 7.96 -3.88 -21.22
C ASN A 143 9.34 -3.22 -21.10
N GLN A 144 10.03 -3.02 -22.24
CA GLN A 144 11.35 -2.38 -22.28
C GLN A 144 11.33 -0.90 -21.83
N ASP A 145 10.19 -0.22 -21.97
CA ASP A 145 10.00 1.16 -21.54
C ASP A 145 9.60 1.29 -20.06
N GLY A 146 9.44 0.16 -19.36
CA GLY A 146 9.04 0.12 -17.95
C GLY A 146 7.53 0.13 -17.72
N SER A 147 6.72 0.20 -18.77
CA SER A 147 5.28 -0.05 -18.65
C SER A 147 5.02 -1.52 -18.31
N VAL A 148 3.86 -1.82 -17.71
CA VAL A 148 3.48 -3.20 -17.39
C VAL A 148 2.87 -3.86 -18.63
N GLU A 149 3.48 -4.95 -19.10
CA GLU A 149 2.91 -5.77 -20.16
C GLU A 149 1.74 -6.60 -19.63
N ARG A 150 1.96 -7.26 -18.48
CA ARG A 150 0.95 -8.07 -17.81
C ARG A 150 1.30 -8.26 -16.33
N PHE A 151 0.28 -8.59 -15.56
CA PHE A 151 0.39 -8.96 -14.16
C PHE A 151 -0.07 -10.41 -13.96
N GLN A 152 0.60 -11.16 -13.09
CA GLN A 152 0.25 -12.53 -12.78
C GLN A 152 0.25 -12.76 -11.27
N GLU A 153 -0.91 -12.90 -10.69
CA GLU A 153 -1.03 -13.17 -9.26
C GLU A 153 -0.80 -14.65 -8.95
N LYS A 154 0.08 -14.92 -8.00
CA LYS A 154 0.34 -16.23 -7.39
C LYS A 154 0.40 -17.41 -8.39
N PRO A 155 1.31 -17.40 -9.37
CA PRO A 155 1.48 -18.50 -10.32
C PRO A 155 1.97 -19.77 -9.61
N SER A 156 1.96 -20.92 -10.32
CA SER A 156 2.71 -22.09 -9.85
C SER A 156 4.21 -21.81 -9.82
N GLU A 157 4.99 -22.51 -8.99
CA GLU A 157 6.45 -22.32 -8.91
C GLU A 157 7.14 -22.55 -10.24
N GLU A 158 6.67 -23.54 -11.03
CA GLU A 158 7.18 -23.79 -12.39
C GLU A 158 6.93 -22.60 -13.33
N TYR A 159 5.75 -22.00 -13.25
CA TYR A 159 5.42 -20.84 -14.06
C TYR A 159 6.17 -19.60 -13.56
N ALA A 160 6.30 -19.43 -12.25
CA ALA A 160 7.11 -18.37 -11.66
C ALA A 160 8.57 -18.41 -12.13
N GLN A 161 9.16 -19.62 -12.27
CA GLN A 161 10.51 -19.78 -12.80
C GLN A 161 10.62 -19.28 -14.25
N LYS A 162 9.61 -19.53 -15.09
CA LYS A 162 9.56 -19.01 -16.47
C LYS A 162 9.44 -17.50 -16.49
N LEU A 163 8.54 -16.93 -15.69
CA LEU A 163 8.35 -15.49 -15.58
C LEU A 163 9.64 -14.78 -15.16
N ILE A 164 10.40 -15.33 -14.22
CA ILE A 164 11.69 -14.78 -13.81
C ILE A 164 12.69 -14.77 -14.97
N GLN A 165 12.73 -15.80 -15.81
CA GLN A 165 13.58 -15.87 -17.00
C GLN A 165 13.17 -14.82 -18.04
N GLU A 166 11.89 -14.46 -18.12
CA GLU A 166 11.34 -13.39 -18.95
C GLU A 166 11.61 -11.98 -18.39
N GLY A 167 12.24 -11.87 -17.21
CA GLY A 167 12.54 -10.60 -16.58
C GLY A 167 11.46 -10.06 -15.62
N ALA A 168 10.50 -10.90 -15.24
CA ALA A 168 9.44 -10.51 -14.32
C ALA A 168 10.00 -10.16 -12.94
N MET A 169 9.34 -9.22 -12.28
CA MET A 169 9.61 -8.77 -10.91
C MET A 169 8.48 -9.21 -9.97
N TRP A 170 8.81 -9.45 -8.70
CA TRP A 170 7.76 -9.60 -7.70
C TRP A 170 6.99 -8.30 -7.51
N ASN A 171 5.68 -8.39 -7.37
CA ASN A 171 4.88 -7.29 -6.88
C ASN A 171 5.21 -7.02 -5.39
N GLY A 172 5.71 -5.83 -5.12
CA GLY A 172 6.07 -5.39 -3.77
C GLY A 172 4.87 -5.04 -2.88
N GLY A 173 3.65 -5.08 -3.43
CA GLY A 173 2.44 -4.63 -2.72
C GLY A 173 2.46 -3.12 -2.43
N VAL A 174 3.21 -2.36 -3.23
CA VAL A 174 3.31 -0.90 -3.13
C VAL A 174 2.73 -0.30 -4.40
N PHE A 175 1.77 0.60 -4.21
CA PHE A 175 1.00 1.23 -5.28
C PHE A 175 1.06 2.74 -5.13
N ALA A 176 1.25 3.45 -6.23
CA ALA A 176 1.08 4.90 -6.28
C ALA A 176 0.03 5.24 -7.34
N PHE A 177 -0.83 6.21 -7.04
CA PHE A 177 -1.90 6.69 -7.91
C PHE A 177 -2.34 8.08 -7.47
N LYS A 178 -3.12 8.79 -8.31
CA LYS A 178 -3.81 10.00 -7.87
C LYS A 178 -5.05 9.65 -7.05
N LEU A 179 -5.37 10.49 -6.07
CA LEU A 179 -6.51 10.28 -5.18
C LEU A 179 -7.82 10.10 -5.96
N ASN A 180 -8.06 10.93 -6.99
CA ASN A 180 -9.25 10.85 -7.85
C ASN A 180 -9.40 9.51 -8.58
N TYR A 181 -8.28 8.85 -8.92
CA TYR A 181 -8.32 7.55 -9.60
C TYR A 181 -9.04 6.51 -8.73
N ILE A 182 -8.68 6.41 -7.46
CA ILE A 182 -9.31 5.46 -6.52
C ILE A 182 -10.75 5.88 -6.19
N LEU A 183 -11.03 7.17 -6.02
CA LEU A 183 -12.38 7.65 -5.78
C LEU A 183 -13.33 7.32 -6.96
N ASN A 184 -12.84 7.42 -8.19
CA ASN A 184 -13.60 7.03 -9.38
C ASN A 184 -13.85 5.52 -9.47
N ILE A 185 -12.87 4.70 -9.06
CA ILE A 185 -13.07 3.25 -8.93
C ILE A 185 -14.11 2.96 -7.85
N ALA A 186 -14.00 3.58 -6.69
CA ALA A 186 -14.92 3.38 -5.56
C ALA A 186 -16.38 3.69 -5.93
N LYS A 187 -16.62 4.73 -6.72
CA LYS A 187 -17.95 5.13 -7.22
C LYS A 187 -18.61 4.07 -8.11
N LYS A 188 -17.85 3.13 -8.67
CA LYS A 188 -18.42 1.99 -9.43
C LYS A 188 -19.09 0.95 -8.52
N TYR A 189 -18.74 0.93 -7.23
CA TYR A 189 -19.22 -0.05 -6.24
C TYR A 189 -20.26 0.54 -5.28
N ALA A 190 -20.10 1.81 -4.93
CA ALA A 190 -21.02 2.49 -4.02
C ALA A 190 -21.10 3.97 -4.38
N ASP A 191 -22.29 4.51 -4.34
CA ASP A 191 -22.50 5.95 -4.47
C ASP A 191 -22.31 6.61 -3.10
N PHE A 192 -21.42 7.61 -3.02
CA PHE A 192 -21.11 8.32 -1.78
C PHE A 192 -20.56 9.72 -2.08
N SER A 193 -20.82 10.63 -1.15
CA SER A 193 -20.37 12.03 -1.18
C SER A 193 -19.64 12.43 0.12
N SER A 194 -19.48 11.52 1.07
CA SER A 194 -18.81 11.76 2.33
C SER A 194 -18.10 10.51 2.84
N PHE A 195 -17.17 10.70 3.79
CA PHE A 195 -16.49 9.59 4.46
C PHE A 195 -17.46 8.70 5.27
N GLU A 196 -18.42 9.30 5.97
CA GLU A 196 -19.38 8.52 6.75
C GLU A 196 -20.31 7.67 5.87
N GLU A 197 -20.65 8.13 4.66
CA GLU A 197 -21.43 7.33 3.71
C GLU A 197 -20.66 6.10 3.21
N ILE A 198 -19.38 6.24 2.81
CA ILE A 198 -18.60 5.08 2.38
C ILE A 198 -18.33 4.13 3.53
N LYS A 199 -18.10 4.65 4.73
CA LYS A 199 -17.91 3.84 5.93
C LYS A 199 -19.18 3.05 6.30
N ALA A 200 -20.36 3.63 6.14
CA ALA A 200 -21.63 2.94 6.34
C ALA A 200 -21.86 1.83 5.30
N LYS A 201 -21.38 2.02 4.08
CA LYS A 201 -21.46 1.06 2.96
C LYS A 201 -20.24 0.14 2.84
N TYR A 202 -19.34 0.17 3.82
CA TYR A 202 -18.09 -0.59 3.77
C TYR A 202 -18.29 -2.10 3.60
N SER A 203 -19.36 -2.66 4.21
CA SER A 203 -19.74 -4.06 4.06
C SER A 203 -20.24 -4.43 2.66
N ASP A 204 -20.67 -3.46 1.86
CA ASP A 204 -21.16 -3.67 0.49
C ASP A 204 -20.02 -3.76 -0.53
N LEU A 205 -18.82 -3.24 -0.17
CA LEU A 205 -17.65 -3.35 -1.00
C LEU A 205 -17.20 -4.81 -1.12
N PRO A 206 -16.66 -5.26 -2.29
CA PRO A 206 -16.19 -6.62 -2.45
C PRO A 206 -15.03 -6.93 -1.50
N LYS A 207 -15.07 -8.10 -0.85
CA LYS A 207 -14.00 -8.59 0.02
C LYS A 207 -12.89 -9.22 -0.83
N ILE A 208 -11.99 -8.40 -1.33
CA ILE A 208 -10.94 -8.80 -2.29
C ILE A 208 -9.70 -7.95 -2.10
N SER A 209 -8.54 -8.44 -2.55
CA SER A 209 -7.31 -7.65 -2.57
C SER A 209 -7.32 -6.59 -3.68
N PHE A 210 -6.57 -5.54 -3.48
CA PHE A 210 -6.37 -4.47 -4.48
C PHE A 210 -5.69 -5.00 -5.74
N ASP A 211 -4.80 -5.97 -5.58
CA ASP A 211 -4.10 -6.62 -6.69
C ASP A 211 -5.09 -7.29 -7.66
N TYR A 212 -6.02 -8.09 -7.14
CA TYR A 212 -7.04 -8.76 -7.96
C TYR A 212 -8.10 -7.80 -8.51
N GLU A 213 -8.52 -6.81 -7.70
CA GLU A 213 -9.65 -5.97 -8.10
C GLU A 213 -9.25 -4.84 -9.03
N VAL A 214 -8.04 -4.33 -8.90
CA VAL A 214 -7.56 -3.18 -9.67
C VAL A 214 -6.37 -3.55 -10.55
N VAL A 215 -5.25 -4.01 -9.97
CA VAL A 215 -3.99 -4.15 -10.69
C VAL A 215 -4.07 -5.18 -11.83
N GLU A 216 -4.75 -6.29 -11.62
CA GLU A 216 -4.88 -7.36 -12.65
C GLU A 216 -5.84 -6.97 -13.80
N LYS A 217 -6.65 -5.92 -13.61
CA LYS A 217 -7.65 -5.48 -14.59
C LYS A 217 -7.26 -4.22 -15.40
N GLU A 218 -6.17 -3.55 -14.99
CA GLU A 218 -5.61 -2.40 -15.70
C GLU A 218 -4.62 -2.85 -16.79
#